data_e44328a00a40b18bbe36cd0999aa33e1
#
_entry.id   e44328a00a40b18bbe36cd0999aa33e1
#
_cell.length_a   1.000
_cell.length_b   1.000
_cell.length_c   1.000
_cell.angle_alpha   90.00
_cell.angle_beta   90.00
_cell.angle_gamma   90.00
#
_symmetry.space_group_name_H-M   'P 1'
#
loop_
_entity.id
_entity.type
_entity.pdbx_description
1 polymer ?
#
loop_
_entity_poly.entity_id
_entity_poly.type
_entity_poly.pdbx_seq_one_letter_code
_entity_poly.pdbx_strand_id
1 'polypeptide(L)'
;MKIFLEFVIVRHSFYERLSMSDFPNIRHVIDYFEGLQRQICEAIEAVDGEQTFSLEEIETPGGGHARPRVLDGGEHIERGAVQFTHSIGQSLPPAASERNPHLAGKGFQATAISMIMHPRNPFVPTFHANLRFFLVDNENWYFGGGFDLTPFYPFREDVVHWHQTARAACQPFGEDLYPKMKAWCDDYFYLPHRQETRGVGGLFFDDWTEGGFQNALALVQSIGDHILPAYLPILEKRRALPFTEDQKAFQLYRRGRYAEFNLAIDRGTRYGLQSGRRIESVLASMPPQAIWKYNWQPEADSPEAALTEHFLKPQDWLG
;
A
#
# COMPACT_ATOMS: atom_id res chain seq x y z
N MET A 1 59.36 1.43 0.92
CA MET A 1 58.52 2.21 0.00
C MET A 1 57.50 1.37 -0.81
N LYS A 2 57.76 0.12 -1.18
CA LYS A 2 56.78 -0.75 -1.88
C LYS A 2 55.62 -1.26 -1.03
N ILE A 3 55.85 -1.53 0.25
CA ILE A 3 54.80 -2.07 1.16
C ILE A 3 53.75 -0.99 1.53
N PHE A 4 54.11 0.29 1.52
CA PHE A 4 53.19 1.39 1.81
C PHE A 4 52.23 1.71 0.65
N LEU A 5 52.64 1.43 -0.61
CA LEU A 5 51.80 1.64 -1.80
C LEU A 5 50.72 0.57 -1.95
N GLU A 6 50.99 -0.68 -1.59
CA GLU A 6 49.99 -1.75 -1.64
C GLU A 6 48.89 -1.58 -0.60
N PHE A 7 49.20 -1.06 0.59
CA PHE A 7 48.20 -0.78 1.63
C PHE A 7 47.25 0.38 1.26
N VAL A 8 47.75 1.38 0.54
CA VAL A 8 46.95 2.53 0.09
C VAL A 8 46.01 2.13 -1.07
N ILE A 9 46.51 1.31 -2.01
CA ILE A 9 45.71 0.85 -3.15
C ILE A 9 44.59 -0.13 -2.70
N VAL A 10 44.87 -1.02 -1.74
CA VAL A 10 43.88 -1.94 -1.19
C VAL A 10 42.80 -1.21 -0.36
N ARG A 11 43.20 -0.19 0.42
CA ARG A 11 42.22 0.63 1.14
C ARG A 11 41.37 1.47 0.19
N HIS A 12 41.93 2.06 -0.86
CA HIS A 12 41.16 2.86 -1.82
C HIS A 12 40.16 1.95 -2.59
N SER A 13 40.59 0.79 -3.05
CA SER A 13 39.72 -0.17 -3.71
C SER A 13 38.63 -0.78 -2.80
N PHE A 14 38.91 -0.89 -1.49
CA PHE A 14 37.92 -1.36 -0.51
C PHE A 14 36.88 -0.27 -0.19
N TYR A 15 37.30 0.99 -0.05
CA TYR A 15 36.42 2.14 0.15
C TYR A 15 35.57 2.43 -1.11
N GLU A 16 36.15 2.32 -2.32
CA GLU A 16 35.38 2.46 -3.57
C GLU A 16 34.36 1.34 -3.76
N ARG A 17 34.65 0.09 -3.35
CA ARG A 17 33.66 -1.01 -3.39
C ARG A 17 32.54 -0.84 -2.35
N LEU A 18 32.84 -0.29 -1.19
CA LEU A 18 31.83 0.04 -0.17
C LEU A 18 30.95 1.22 -0.62
N SER A 19 31.51 2.24 -1.31
CA SER A 19 30.76 3.39 -1.80
C SER A 19 29.88 3.08 -3.00
N MET A 20 30.25 2.12 -3.86
CA MET A 20 29.40 1.70 -5.00
C MET A 20 28.25 0.75 -4.62
N SER A 21 28.31 0.08 -3.46
CA SER A 21 27.24 -0.84 -3.02
C SER A 21 26.09 -0.14 -2.29
N ASP A 22 26.25 1.11 -1.89
CA ASP A 22 25.27 1.86 -1.11
C ASP A 22 24.48 2.90 -1.95
N PHE A 23 24.81 3.02 -3.24
CA PHE A 23 24.06 3.90 -4.14
C PHE A 23 22.75 3.24 -4.57
N PRO A 24 21.61 3.98 -4.57
CA PRO A 24 20.31 3.41 -4.89
C PRO A 24 20.26 2.89 -6.34
N ASN A 25 20.05 1.58 -6.49
CA ASN A 25 19.79 0.97 -7.78
C ASN A 25 18.29 0.79 -7.98
N ILE A 26 17.65 1.74 -8.66
CA ILE A 26 16.21 1.69 -8.93
C ILE A 26 15.79 0.41 -9.66
N ARG A 27 16.67 -0.21 -10.45
CA ARG A 27 16.36 -1.45 -11.16
C ARG A 27 16.02 -2.60 -10.22
N HIS A 28 16.73 -2.73 -9.11
CA HIS A 28 16.40 -3.73 -8.08
C HIS A 28 15.01 -3.52 -7.48
N VAL A 29 14.61 -2.25 -7.29
CA VAL A 29 13.26 -1.92 -6.78
C VAL A 29 12.19 -2.24 -7.81
N ILE A 30 12.43 -1.92 -9.09
CA ILE A 30 11.55 -2.22 -10.21
C ILE A 30 11.33 -3.74 -10.31
N ASP A 31 12.42 -4.50 -10.37
CA ASP A 31 12.37 -5.96 -10.52
C ASP A 31 11.60 -6.63 -9.37
N TYR A 32 11.78 -6.12 -8.14
CA TYR A 32 11.02 -6.59 -6.98
C TYR A 32 9.53 -6.25 -7.09
N PHE A 33 9.16 -5.00 -7.41
CA PHE A 33 7.76 -4.60 -7.50
C PHE A 33 7.01 -5.30 -8.63
N GLU A 34 7.66 -5.54 -9.77
CA GLU A 34 7.08 -6.34 -10.85
C GLU A 34 6.90 -7.82 -10.47
N GLY A 35 7.85 -8.38 -9.71
CA GLY A 35 7.76 -9.72 -9.15
C GLY A 35 6.59 -9.83 -8.17
N LEU A 36 6.49 -8.89 -7.25
CA LEU A 36 5.39 -8.80 -6.26
C LEU A 36 4.02 -8.66 -6.94
N GLN A 37 3.93 -7.84 -8.02
CA GLN A 37 2.69 -7.72 -8.80
C GLN A 37 2.22 -9.07 -9.32
N ARG A 38 3.14 -9.85 -9.95
CA ARG A 38 2.81 -11.18 -10.48
C ARG A 38 2.32 -12.11 -9.39
N GLN A 39 3.06 -12.20 -8.28
CA GLN A 39 2.71 -13.07 -7.16
C GLN A 39 1.33 -12.76 -6.58
N ILE A 40 1.01 -11.47 -6.41
CA ILE A 40 -0.29 -11.05 -5.87
C ILE A 40 -1.41 -11.37 -6.84
N CYS A 41 -1.25 -11.07 -8.14
CA CYS A 41 -2.26 -11.39 -9.15
C CYS A 41 -2.52 -12.89 -9.20
N GLU A 42 -1.49 -13.71 -9.33
CA GLU A 42 -1.59 -15.18 -9.39
C GLU A 42 -2.28 -15.76 -8.14
N ALA A 43 -1.93 -15.27 -6.94
CA ALA A 43 -2.52 -15.75 -5.70
C ALA A 43 -4.01 -15.37 -5.58
N ILE A 44 -4.39 -14.17 -5.98
CA ILE A 44 -5.80 -13.72 -5.95
C ILE A 44 -6.60 -14.46 -7.02
N GLU A 45 -6.08 -14.65 -8.23
CA GLU A 45 -6.71 -15.44 -9.31
C GLU A 45 -6.98 -16.89 -8.86
N ALA A 46 -6.01 -17.51 -8.19
CA ALA A 46 -6.15 -18.86 -7.67
C ALA A 46 -7.26 -18.99 -6.61
N VAL A 47 -7.48 -17.94 -5.80
CA VAL A 47 -8.55 -17.92 -4.80
C VAL A 47 -9.89 -17.54 -5.42
N ASP A 48 -9.92 -16.60 -6.37
CA ASP A 48 -11.16 -16.20 -7.06
C ASP A 48 -11.72 -17.33 -7.91
N GLY A 49 -10.88 -17.98 -8.72
CA GLY A 49 -11.20 -19.17 -9.51
C GLY A 49 -11.97 -18.92 -10.80
N GLU A 50 -12.57 -17.74 -11.01
CA GLU A 50 -13.35 -17.42 -12.20
C GLU A 50 -12.71 -16.35 -13.07
N GLN A 51 -12.21 -15.28 -12.49
CA GLN A 51 -11.67 -14.14 -13.22
C GLN A 51 -10.15 -14.04 -13.12
N THR A 52 -9.54 -13.41 -14.12
CA THR A 52 -8.12 -13.10 -14.17
C THR A 52 -7.90 -11.60 -14.30
N PHE A 53 -6.72 -11.13 -13.86
CA PHE A 53 -6.35 -9.74 -14.04
C PHE A 53 -6.04 -9.42 -15.51
N SER A 54 -6.48 -8.25 -15.96
CA SER A 54 -6.09 -7.70 -17.26
C SER A 54 -4.58 -7.57 -17.41
N LEU A 55 -4.09 -7.64 -18.65
CA LEU A 55 -2.68 -7.52 -19.00
C LEU A 55 -2.49 -6.32 -19.93
N GLU A 56 -2.26 -5.14 -19.34
CA GLU A 56 -1.90 -3.96 -20.12
C GLU A 56 -0.47 -3.54 -19.80
N GLU A 57 0.23 -2.99 -20.82
CA GLU A 57 1.51 -2.31 -20.67
C GLU A 57 1.42 -0.97 -21.37
N ILE A 58 1.78 0.10 -20.67
CA ILE A 58 1.63 1.49 -21.12
C ILE A 58 2.97 2.18 -20.95
N GLU A 59 3.49 2.75 -22.03
CA GLU A 59 4.64 3.65 -21.93
C GLU A 59 4.24 4.93 -21.19
N THR A 60 5.07 5.35 -20.25
CA THR A 60 4.89 6.62 -19.54
C THR A 60 5.77 7.71 -20.15
N PRO A 61 5.37 8.98 -20.07
CA PRO A 61 6.22 10.08 -20.53
C PRO A 61 7.62 10.00 -19.90
N GLY A 62 8.66 10.27 -20.70
CA GLY A 62 10.04 10.23 -20.25
C GLY A 62 10.74 8.87 -20.32
N GLY A 63 10.07 7.82 -20.85
CA GLY A 63 10.65 6.50 -21.09
C GLY A 63 10.44 5.50 -19.96
N GLY A 64 9.56 5.78 -19.01
CA GLY A 64 9.09 4.81 -18.02
C GLY A 64 7.95 3.95 -18.57
N HIS A 65 7.38 3.07 -17.72
CA HIS A 65 6.24 2.23 -18.08
C HIS A 65 5.30 2.00 -16.91
N ALA A 66 4.05 1.64 -17.23
CA ALA A 66 3.03 1.26 -16.27
C ALA A 66 2.40 -0.08 -16.68
N ARG A 67 2.09 -0.90 -15.70
CA ARG A 67 1.45 -2.22 -15.85
C ARG A 67 0.19 -2.26 -14.99
N PRO A 68 -0.92 -1.65 -15.44
CA PRO A 68 -2.19 -1.79 -14.74
C PRO A 68 -2.71 -3.22 -14.88
N ARG A 69 -3.09 -3.79 -13.74
CA ARG A 69 -3.72 -5.09 -13.61
C ARG A 69 -5.04 -4.89 -12.89
N VAL A 70 -6.15 -5.17 -13.57
CA VAL A 70 -7.50 -4.99 -13.01
C VAL A 70 -8.27 -6.29 -13.18
N LEU A 71 -8.89 -6.76 -12.09
CA LEU A 71 -9.85 -7.84 -12.06
C LEU A 71 -11.21 -7.23 -11.76
N ASP A 72 -12.19 -7.43 -12.61
CA ASP A 72 -13.57 -6.97 -12.46
C ASP A 72 -14.56 -8.15 -12.52
N GLY A 73 -15.51 -8.17 -11.60
CA GLY A 73 -16.63 -9.11 -11.62
C GLY A 73 -16.28 -10.54 -11.20
N GLY A 74 -15.22 -10.76 -10.44
CA GLY A 74 -14.84 -12.08 -9.95
C GLY A 74 -15.84 -12.68 -8.96
N GLU A 75 -15.73 -13.99 -8.71
CA GLU A 75 -16.60 -14.72 -7.79
C GLU A 75 -16.44 -14.21 -6.35
N HIS A 76 -15.21 -13.99 -5.91
CA HIS A 76 -14.91 -13.54 -4.56
C HIS A 76 -14.40 -12.10 -4.50
N ILE A 77 -13.68 -11.65 -5.52
CA ILE A 77 -13.19 -10.28 -5.66
C ILE A 77 -14.04 -9.54 -6.69
N GLU A 78 -14.92 -8.66 -6.23
CA GLU A 78 -15.80 -7.85 -7.07
C GLU A 78 -15.01 -6.86 -7.92
N ARG A 79 -13.96 -6.25 -7.36
CA ARG A 79 -12.92 -5.50 -8.05
C ARG A 79 -11.58 -5.64 -7.35
N GLY A 80 -10.55 -6.00 -8.11
CA GLY A 80 -9.16 -5.96 -7.70
C GLY A 80 -8.36 -5.07 -8.63
N ALA A 81 -7.40 -4.31 -8.11
CA ALA A 81 -6.43 -3.59 -8.93
C ALA A 81 -5.03 -3.74 -8.32
N VAL A 82 -4.05 -4.06 -9.15
CA VAL A 82 -2.63 -4.12 -8.78
C VAL A 82 -1.86 -3.32 -9.83
N GLN A 83 -1.49 -2.10 -9.45
CA GLN A 83 -0.94 -1.09 -10.35
C GLN A 83 0.56 -0.96 -10.14
N PHE A 84 1.37 -1.38 -11.11
CA PHE A 84 2.80 -1.05 -11.14
C PHE A 84 3.04 0.17 -12.02
N THR A 85 3.96 1.05 -11.60
CA THR A 85 4.42 2.19 -12.39
C THR A 85 5.89 2.47 -12.18
N HIS A 86 6.61 2.75 -13.28
CA HIS A 86 7.88 3.45 -13.29
C HIS A 86 7.71 4.75 -14.09
N SER A 87 7.98 5.87 -13.46
CA SER A 87 7.82 7.21 -14.04
C SER A 87 9.15 7.96 -14.00
N ILE A 88 9.44 8.66 -15.08
CA ILE A 88 10.61 9.55 -15.21
C ILE A 88 10.10 10.95 -15.53
N GLY A 89 10.53 11.94 -14.78
CA GLY A 89 10.06 13.33 -14.97
C GLY A 89 11.16 14.36 -14.73
N GLN A 90 11.01 15.51 -15.41
CA GLN A 90 11.93 16.64 -15.28
C GLN A 90 11.67 17.48 -14.02
N SER A 91 10.48 17.37 -13.42
CA SER A 91 10.07 18.14 -12.26
C SER A 91 9.19 17.29 -11.34
N LEU A 92 9.59 17.16 -10.08
CA LEU A 92 8.83 16.44 -9.08
C LEU A 92 7.48 17.13 -8.84
N PRO A 93 6.34 16.40 -8.91
CA PRO A 93 5.02 16.98 -8.69
C PRO A 93 4.85 17.56 -7.27
N PRO A 94 4.01 18.63 -7.12
CA PRO A 94 3.80 19.28 -5.82
C PRO A 94 3.41 18.32 -4.69
N ALA A 95 2.52 17.36 -4.97
CA ALA A 95 2.08 16.38 -3.97
C ALA A 95 3.24 15.49 -3.44
N ALA A 96 4.30 15.28 -4.23
CA ALA A 96 5.47 14.51 -3.82
C ALA A 96 6.56 15.36 -3.12
N SER A 97 6.53 16.69 -3.31
CA SER A 97 7.49 17.61 -2.69
C SER A 97 6.92 18.39 -1.50
N GLU A 98 5.65 18.18 -1.14
CA GLU A 98 4.96 18.94 -0.09
C GLU A 98 5.72 18.92 1.26
N ARG A 99 6.29 17.77 1.64
CA ARG A 99 7.08 17.62 2.87
C ARG A 99 8.56 17.87 2.69
N ASN A 100 9.05 17.85 1.46
CA ASN A 100 10.45 18.07 1.09
C ASN A 100 10.57 19.20 0.06
N PRO A 101 10.26 20.47 0.44
CA PRO A 101 10.20 21.59 -0.51
C PRO A 101 11.51 21.85 -1.26
N HIS A 102 12.66 21.45 -0.69
CA HIS A 102 13.97 21.57 -1.31
C HIS A 102 14.17 20.64 -2.53
N LEU A 103 13.29 19.64 -2.70
CA LEU A 103 13.27 18.74 -3.85
C LEU A 103 12.31 19.21 -4.96
N ALA A 104 11.54 20.27 -4.71
CA ALA A 104 10.60 20.79 -5.70
C ALA A 104 11.30 21.23 -7.00
N GLY A 105 10.72 20.88 -8.13
CA GLY A 105 11.25 21.25 -9.45
C GLY A 105 12.45 20.42 -9.93
N LYS A 106 12.96 19.49 -9.14
CA LYS A 106 14.06 18.61 -9.52
C LYS A 106 13.61 17.44 -10.38
N GLY A 107 14.49 16.95 -11.25
CA GLY A 107 14.27 15.73 -12.02
C GLY A 107 14.16 14.51 -11.14
N PHE A 108 13.37 13.52 -11.53
CA PHE A 108 13.14 12.35 -10.69
C PHE A 108 12.87 11.07 -11.49
N GLN A 109 13.09 9.96 -10.84
CA GLN A 109 12.52 8.67 -11.18
C GLN A 109 11.70 8.18 -9.98
N ALA A 110 10.54 7.63 -10.23
CA ALA A 110 9.69 7.05 -9.20
C ALA A 110 9.16 5.70 -9.65
N THR A 111 9.22 4.70 -8.78
CA THR A 111 8.56 3.43 -9.02
C THR A 111 7.64 3.08 -7.85
N ALA A 112 6.48 2.51 -8.16
CA ALA A 112 5.48 2.17 -7.16
C ALA A 112 4.66 0.96 -7.60
N ILE A 113 4.24 0.19 -6.59
CA ILE A 113 3.16 -0.77 -6.71
C ILE A 113 2.04 -0.36 -5.74
N SER A 114 0.82 -0.25 -6.24
CA SER A 114 -0.37 0.07 -5.46
C SER A 114 -1.44 -0.98 -5.72
N MET A 115 -2.10 -1.46 -4.68
CA MET A 115 -3.07 -2.53 -4.81
C MET A 115 -4.26 -2.34 -3.89
N ILE A 116 -5.39 -2.86 -4.34
CA ILE A 116 -6.67 -2.84 -3.64
C ILE A 116 -7.47 -4.08 -4.02
N MET A 117 -8.13 -4.68 -3.04
CA MET A 117 -9.11 -5.73 -3.27
C MET A 117 -10.43 -5.36 -2.61
N HIS A 118 -11.48 -5.23 -3.42
CA HIS A 118 -12.86 -5.03 -2.99
C HIS A 118 -13.60 -6.36 -3.10
N PRO A 119 -13.77 -7.09 -1.99
CA PRO A 119 -14.40 -8.41 -2.00
C PRO A 119 -15.93 -8.30 -2.17
N ARG A 120 -16.53 -9.34 -2.78
CA ARG A 120 -17.97 -9.43 -2.93
C ARG A 120 -18.68 -9.64 -1.60
N ASN A 121 -18.14 -10.54 -0.76
CA ASN A 121 -18.72 -10.88 0.53
C ASN A 121 -18.47 -9.78 1.57
N PRO A 122 -19.49 -9.25 2.27
CA PRO A 122 -19.34 -8.21 3.28
C PRO A 122 -18.54 -8.64 4.52
N PHE A 123 -18.34 -9.93 4.74
CA PHE A 123 -17.52 -10.45 5.84
C PHE A 123 -16.01 -10.49 5.50
N VAL A 124 -15.65 -10.34 4.23
CA VAL A 124 -14.27 -10.17 3.82
C VAL A 124 -13.93 -8.68 3.82
N PRO A 125 -12.87 -8.25 4.49
CA PRO A 125 -12.46 -6.85 4.48
C PRO A 125 -11.86 -6.44 3.13
N THR A 126 -12.00 -5.18 2.77
CA THR A 126 -11.18 -4.55 1.74
C THR A 126 -9.76 -4.42 2.27
N PHE A 127 -8.76 -4.78 1.47
CA PHE A 127 -7.38 -4.50 1.78
C PHE A 127 -6.77 -3.55 0.76
N HIS A 128 -5.88 -2.68 1.23
CA HIS A 128 -5.08 -1.79 0.42
C HIS A 128 -3.60 -1.92 0.80
N ALA A 129 -2.71 -1.85 -0.17
CA ALA A 129 -1.29 -1.68 0.06
C ALA A 129 -0.66 -0.79 -1.01
N ASN A 130 0.41 -0.11 -0.64
CA ASN A 130 1.24 0.67 -1.55
C ASN A 130 2.70 0.59 -1.10
N LEU A 131 3.59 0.36 -2.04
CA LEU A 131 5.03 0.49 -1.83
C LEU A 131 5.57 1.39 -2.94
N ARG A 132 6.42 2.35 -2.58
CA ARG A 132 6.96 3.32 -3.53
C ARG A 132 8.40 3.68 -3.23
N PHE A 133 9.12 4.04 -4.26
CA PHE A 133 10.49 4.52 -4.20
C PHE A 133 10.64 5.76 -5.09
N PHE A 134 11.31 6.76 -4.58
CA PHE A 134 11.69 7.98 -5.30
C PHE A 134 13.21 8.12 -5.32
N LEU A 135 13.74 8.44 -6.50
CA LEU A 135 15.11 8.87 -6.71
C LEU A 135 15.07 10.25 -7.36
N VAL A 136 15.52 11.27 -6.65
CA VAL A 136 15.48 12.68 -7.06
C VAL A 136 16.88 13.18 -7.29
N ASP A 137 17.14 13.79 -8.45
CA ASP A 137 18.45 14.31 -8.86
C ASP A 137 19.58 13.26 -8.84
N ASN A 138 19.25 11.97 -8.89
CA ASN A 138 20.17 10.84 -8.72
C ASN A 138 20.96 10.83 -7.41
N GLU A 139 20.57 11.63 -6.42
CA GLU A 139 21.27 11.78 -5.14
C GLU A 139 20.35 11.54 -3.96
N ASN A 140 19.15 12.13 -4.00
CA ASN A 140 18.18 12.04 -2.92
C ASN A 140 17.22 10.89 -3.20
N TRP A 141 17.05 10.00 -2.26
CA TRP A 141 16.12 8.88 -2.40
C TRP A 141 15.34 8.64 -1.12
N TYR A 142 14.16 8.07 -1.24
CA TYR A 142 13.37 7.62 -0.11
C TYR A 142 12.34 6.59 -0.54
N PHE A 143 11.99 5.73 0.42
CA PHE A 143 10.86 4.81 0.30
C PHE A 143 9.63 5.35 1.04
N GLY A 144 8.47 4.83 0.68
CA GLY A 144 7.24 5.01 1.40
C GLY A 144 6.29 3.87 1.10
N GLY A 145 5.27 3.71 1.92
CA GLY A 145 4.29 2.67 1.69
C GLY A 145 3.57 2.21 2.93
N GLY A 146 3.08 0.97 2.87
CA GLY A 146 2.37 0.29 3.92
C GLY A 146 1.19 -0.51 3.39
N PHE A 147 0.40 -1.05 4.30
CA PHE A 147 -0.85 -1.74 4.00
C PHE A 147 -1.85 -1.54 5.13
N ASP A 148 -3.14 -1.50 4.79
CA ASP A 148 -4.23 -1.32 5.74
C ASP A 148 -5.46 -2.15 5.39
N LEU A 149 -6.26 -2.48 6.42
CA LEU A 149 -7.42 -3.34 6.34
C LEU A 149 -8.69 -2.56 6.68
N THR A 150 -9.71 -2.65 5.82
CA THR A 150 -11.01 -1.98 5.96
C THR A 150 -12.14 -3.02 6.05
N PRO A 151 -12.46 -3.53 7.25
CA PRO A 151 -13.57 -4.44 7.44
C PRO A 151 -14.92 -3.69 7.44
N PHE A 152 -15.98 -4.44 7.10
CA PHE A 152 -17.38 -4.01 7.21
C PHE A 152 -18.07 -4.70 8.40
N TYR A 153 -17.82 -5.98 8.56
CA TYR A 153 -18.21 -6.81 9.72
C TYR A 153 -16.93 -7.44 10.30
N PRO A 154 -16.25 -6.75 11.23
CA PRO A 154 -14.94 -7.19 11.70
C PRO A 154 -15.03 -8.40 12.63
N PHE A 155 -14.07 -9.32 12.44
CA PHE A 155 -13.78 -10.38 13.38
C PHE A 155 -12.48 -10.05 14.11
N ARG A 156 -12.48 -10.04 15.45
CA ARG A 156 -11.30 -9.67 16.24
C ARG A 156 -10.08 -10.53 15.90
N GLU A 157 -10.30 -11.84 15.70
CA GLU A 157 -9.21 -12.77 15.36
C GLU A 157 -8.56 -12.45 14.00
N ASP A 158 -9.31 -11.95 13.00
CA ASP A 158 -8.77 -11.55 11.71
C ASP A 158 -7.94 -10.27 11.85
N VAL A 159 -8.41 -9.32 12.66
CA VAL A 159 -7.67 -8.08 12.96
C VAL A 159 -6.38 -8.38 13.71
N VAL A 160 -6.42 -9.28 14.69
CA VAL A 160 -5.22 -9.71 15.44
C VAL A 160 -4.23 -10.40 14.50
N HIS A 161 -4.68 -11.33 13.64
CA HIS A 161 -3.82 -11.97 12.63
C HIS A 161 -3.16 -10.95 11.70
N TRP A 162 -3.94 -9.98 11.20
CA TRP A 162 -3.44 -8.90 10.35
C TRP A 162 -2.30 -8.12 11.02
N HIS A 163 -2.49 -7.71 12.27
CA HIS A 163 -1.51 -6.94 13.03
C HIS A 163 -0.32 -7.78 13.50
N GLN A 164 -0.50 -9.07 13.79
CA GLN A 164 0.60 -10.00 14.07
C GLN A 164 1.51 -10.15 12.86
N THR A 165 0.94 -10.28 11.66
CA THR A 165 1.69 -10.36 10.40
C THR A 165 2.39 -9.04 10.10
N ALA A 166 1.73 -7.91 10.33
CA ALA A 166 2.35 -6.59 10.22
C ALA A 166 3.55 -6.40 11.15
N ARG A 167 3.43 -6.85 12.41
CA ARG A 167 4.54 -6.84 13.37
C ARG A 167 5.68 -7.74 12.94
N ALA A 168 5.38 -8.94 12.42
CA ALA A 168 6.40 -9.87 11.93
C ALA A 168 7.21 -9.28 10.77
N ALA A 169 6.58 -8.52 9.87
CA ALA A 169 7.27 -7.83 8.77
C ALA A 169 8.28 -6.78 9.28
N CYS A 170 8.00 -6.12 10.38
CA CYS A 170 8.85 -5.08 10.97
C CYS A 170 9.95 -5.65 11.89
N GLN A 171 9.70 -6.80 12.52
CA GLN A 171 10.53 -7.36 13.61
C GLN A 171 12.03 -7.45 13.29
N PRO A 172 12.48 -7.87 12.07
CA PRO A 172 13.91 -7.94 11.74
C PRO A 172 14.63 -6.57 11.75
N PHE A 173 13.87 -5.46 11.73
CA PHE A 173 14.38 -4.09 11.60
C PHE A 173 14.28 -3.29 12.90
N GLY A 174 13.69 -3.84 13.95
CA GLY A 174 13.58 -3.24 15.28
C GLY A 174 12.21 -3.45 15.92
N GLU A 175 12.19 -3.68 17.23
CA GLU A 175 10.96 -3.94 17.99
C GLU A 175 9.99 -2.73 18.00
N ASP A 176 10.53 -1.50 17.98
CA ASP A 176 9.76 -0.26 18.02
C ASP A 176 9.19 0.13 16.65
N LEU A 177 9.56 -0.58 15.58
CA LEU A 177 9.20 -0.18 14.23
C LEU A 177 7.70 -0.38 13.94
N TYR A 178 7.16 -1.54 14.36
CA TYR A 178 5.72 -1.81 14.20
C TYR A 178 4.86 -0.76 14.93
N PRO A 179 5.03 -0.47 16.24
CA PRO A 179 4.25 0.56 16.92
C PRO A 179 4.33 1.93 16.22
N LYS A 180 5.52 2.34 15.78
CA LYS A 180 5.74 3.60 15.06
C LYS A 180 4.95 3.65 13.74
N MET A 181 5.06 2.62 12.91
CA MET A 181 4.39 2.57 11.62
C MET A 181 2.87 2.37 11.75
N LYS A 182 2.42 1.65 12.77
CA LYS A 182 1.00 1.46 13.10
C LYS A 182 0.35 2.78 13.53
N ALA A 183 0.97 3.52 14.43
CA ALA A 183 0.48 4.84 14.84
C ALA A 183 0.40 5.81 13.64
N TRP A 184 1.41 5.80 12.79
CA TRP A 184 1.41 6.62 11.56
C TRP A 184 0.29 6.20 10.59
N CYS A 185 0.01 4.89 10.49
CA CYS A 185 -1.10 4.37 9.70
C CYS A 185 -2.46 4.86 10.21
N ASP A 186 -2.68 4.84 11.52
CA ASP A 186 -3.91 5.33 12.14
C ASP A 186 -4.13 6.83 11.85
N ASP A 187 -3.08 7.64 11.96
CA ASP A 187 -3.15 9.07 11.68
C ASP A 187 -3.39 9.35 10.19
N TYR A 188 -2.71 8.61 9.29
CA TYR A 188 -2.82 8.84 7.85
C TYR A 188 -4.20 8.49 7.31
N PHE A 189 -4.79 7.37 7.75
CA PHE A 189 -6.09 6.89 7.28
C PHE A 189 -7.28 7.37 8.11
N TYR A 190 -7.11 8.44 8.88
CA TYR A 190 -8.18 9.07 9.62
C TYR A 190 -9.04 9.97 8.73
N LEU A 191 -10.37 9.91 8.89
CA LEU A 191 -11.36 10.77 8.23
C LEU A 191 -11.84 11.86 9.22
N PRO A 192 -11.28 13.08 9.17
CA PRO A 192 -11.61 14.13 10.16
C PRO A 192 -13.08 14.50 10.17
N HIS A 193 -13.70 14.56 8.99
CA HIS A 193 -15.12 14.91 8.83
C HIS A 193 -16.09 13.80 9.27
N ARG A 194 -15.58 12.59 9.54
CA ARG A 194 -16.34 11.47 10.10
C ARG A 194 -15.93 11.11 11.52
N GLN A 195 -14.79 11.60 11.99
CA GLN A 195 -14.21 11.28 13.30
C GLN A 195 -13.97 9.77 13.50
N GLU A 196 -13.56 9.09 12.44
CA GLU A 196 -13.26 7.67 12.44
C GLU A 196 -12.03 7.35 11.57
N THR A 197 -11.37 6.23 11.81
CA THR A 197 -10.36 5.70 10.89
C THR A 197 -11.04 4.99 9.71
N ARG A 198 -10.36 4.92 8.55
CA ARG A 198 -10.87 4.21 7.36
C ARG A 198 -11.14 2.73 7.63
N GLY A 199 -10.31 2.11 8.47
CA GLY A 199 -10.38 0.72 8.86
C GLY A 199 -9.66 0.48 10.17
N VAL A 200 -9.13 -0.73 10.36
CA VAL A 200 -8.43 -1.14 11.58
C VAL A 200 -6.92 -0.85 11.54
N GLY A 201 -6.44 -0.18 10.49
CA GLY A 201 -5.04 0.17 10.32
C GLY A 201 -4.18 -0.95 9.77
N GLY A 202 -2.90 -0.89 10.06
CA GLY A 202 -1.85 -1.76 9.57
C GLY A 202 -0.50 -1.08 9.71
N LEU A 203 0.21 -0.86 8.61
CA LEU A 203 1.50 -0.17 8.55
C LEU A 203 1.42 1.03 7.59
N PHE A 204 2.06 2.12 7.97
CA PHE A 204 2.32 3.23 7.06
C PHE A 204 3.67 3.87 7.38
N PHE A 205 4.43 4.22 6.33
CA PHE A 205 5.68 4.96 6.43
C PHE A 205 5.89 5.82 5.18
N ASP A 206 6.66 6.89 5.33
CA ASP A 206 6.96 7.81 4.23
C ASP A 206 8.34 8.44 4.46
N ASP A 207 8.98 8.93 3.36
CA ASP A 207 10.32 9.54 3.39
C ASP A 207 11.36 8.68 4.13
N TRP A 208 11.27 7.36 4.00
CA TRP A 208 12.08 6.40 4.74
C TRP A 208 13.46 6.20 4.11
N THR A 209 14.50 6.49 4.87
CA THR A 209 15.91 6.34 4.47
C THR A 209 16.76 5.66 5.57
N GLU A 210 16.14 5.25 6.68
CA GLU A 210 16.84 4.74 7.85
C GLU A 210 17.63 3.46 7.52
N GLY A 211 18.89 3.42 7.98
CA GLY A 211 19.79 2.30 7.77
C GLY A 211 20.43 2.20 6.37
N GLY A 212 20.26 3.24 5.53
CA GLY A 212 20.77 3.25 4.15
C GLY A 212 19.90 2.47 3.18
N PHE A 213 20.23 2.55 1.88
CA PHE A 213 19.39 2.02 0.80
C PHE A 213 19.11 0.52 0.93
N GLN A 214 20.13 -0.29 1.21
CA GLN A 214 19.98 -1.74 1.28
C GLN A 214 19.07 -2.18 2.43
N ASN A 215 19.19 -1.54 3.60
CA ASN A 215 18.34 -1.84 4.75
C ASN A 215 16.91 -1.36 4.52
N ALA A 216 16.72 -0.18 3.95
CA ALA A 216 15.40 0.35 3.60
C ALA A 216 14.70 -0.52 2.53
N LEU A 217 15.44 -0.98 1.51
CA LEU A 217 14.93 -1.91 0.51
C LEU A 217 14.53 -3.25 1.14
N ALA A 218 15.37 -3.81 2.02
CA ALA A 218 15.05 -5.06 2.73
C ALA A 218 13.78 -4.94 3.59
N LEU A 219 13.57 -3.80 4.26
CA LEU A 219 12.33 -3.52 4.99
C LEU A 219 11.12 -3.50 4.04
N VAL A 220 11.23 -2.80 2.91
CA VAL A 220 10.15 -2.73 1.90
C VAL A 220 9.82 -4.11 1.33
N GLN A 221 10.84 -4.93 1.07
CA GLN A 221 10.67 -6.32 0.64
C GLN A 221 9.97 -7.15 1.74
N SER A 222 10.41 -7.04 2.98
CA SER A 222 9.75 -7.73 4.09
C SER A 222 8.27 -7.34 4.20
N ILE A 223 7.93 -6.05 4.13
CA ILE A 223 6.54 -5.59 4.16
C ILE A 223 5.76 -6.15 2.97
N GLY A 224 6.30 -6.09 1.76
CA GLY A 224 5.65 -6.60 0.55
C GLY A 224 5.39 -8.11 0.60
N ASP A 225 6.36 -8.88 1.06
CA ASP A 225 6.28 -10.36 1.17
C ASP A 225 5.26 -10.80 2.24
N HIS A 226 4.92 -9.93 3.21
CA HIS A 226 3.92 -10.22 4.23
C HIS A 226 2.49 -9.84 3.83
N ILE A 227 2.25 -9.19 2.68
CA ILE A 227 0.90 -8.79 2.23
C ILE A 227 -0.01 -10.01 2.02
N LEU A 228 0.44 -10.99 1.24
CA LEU A 228 -0.34 -12.21 0.99
C LEU A 228 -0.55 -13.04 2.27
N PRO A 229 0.47 -13.32 3.09
CA PRO A 229 0.29 -13.98 4.39
C PRO A 229 -0.69 -13.25 5.33
N ALA A 230 -0.77 -11.92 5.26
CA ALA A 230 -1.72 -11.15 6.07
C ALA A 230 -3.17 -11.28 5.55
N TYR A 231 -3.38 -11.27 4.24
CA TYR A 231 -4.72 -11.15 3.65
C TYR A 231 -5.36 -12.48 3.24
N LEU A 232 -4.62 -13.38 2.60
CA LEU A 232 -5.20 -14.62 2.05
C LEU A 232 -5.91 -15.48 3.09
N PRO A 233 -5.38 -15.72 4.32
CA PRO A 233 -6.09 -16.51 5.32
C PRO A 233 -7.44 -15.92 5.71
N ILE A 234 -7.56 -14.58 5.74
CA ILE A 234 -8.82 -13.88 6.02
C ILE A 234 -9.81 -14.06 4.87
N LEU A 235 -9.36 -13.83 3.63
CA LEU A 235 -10.16 -14.02 2.42
C LEU A 235 -10.71 -15.45 2.34
N GLU A 236 -9.84 -16.46 2.43
CA GLU A 236 -10.22 -17.88 2.35
C GLU A 236 -11.21 -18.28 3.43
N LYS A 237 -11.01 -17.80 4.67
CA LYS A 237 -11.88 -18.10 5.81
C LYS A 237 -13.27 -17.48 5.68
N ARG A 238 -13.40 -16.30 5.05
CA ARG A 238 -14.62 -15.49 5.07
C ARG A 238 -15.39 -15.48 3.74
N ARG A 239 -14.76 -15.79 2.60
CA ARG A 239 -15.36 -15.65 1.26
C ARG A 239 -16.65 -16.44 1.04
N ALA A 240 -16.82 -17.58 1.73
CA ALA A 240 -17.98 -18.45 1.57
C ALA A 240 -19.02 -18.29 2.67
N LEU A 241 -18.87 -17.34 3.60
CA LEU A 241 -19.88 -17.10 4.63
C LEU A 241 -21.19 -16.60 3.99
N PRO A 242 -22.35 -17.14 4.39
CA PRO A 242 -23.64 -16.64 3.90
C PRO A 242 -23.87 -15.21 4.43
N PHE A 243 -24.44 -14.36 3.61
CA PHE A 243 -24.80 -12.99 3.97
C PHE A 243 -26.18 -12.59 3.42
N THR A 244 -26.78 -11.57 4.04
CA THR A 244 -28.07 -11.02 3.64
C THR A 244 -27.92 -9.79 2.75
N GLU A 245 -28.99 -9.37 2.09
CA GLU A 245 -29.05 -8.13 1.31
C GLU A 245 -28.79 -6.88 2.19
N ASP A 246 -29.24 -6.88 3.44
CA ASP A 246 -28.98 -5.77 4.37
C ASP A 246 -27.48 -5.67 4.71
N GLN A 247 -26.80 -6.79 4.90
CA GLN A 247 -25.36 -6.83 5.12
C GLN A 247 -24.59 -6.34 3.87
N LYS A 248 -25.05 -6.72 2.68
CA LYS A 248 -24.50 -6.18 1.42
C LYS A 248 -24.73 -4.68 1.30
N ALA A 249 -25.92 -4.20 1.62
CA ALA A 249 -26.25 -2.77 1.61
C ALA A 249 -25.39 -1.97 2.61
N PHE A 250 -25.07 -2.54 3.78
CA PHE A 250 -24.14 -1.92 4.72
C PHE A 250 -22.72 -1.88 4.18
N GLN A 251 -22.22 -2.96 3.55
CA GLN A 251 -20.92 -2.94 2.86
C GLN A 251 -20.84 -1.78 1.85
N LEU A 252 -21.88 -1.63 1.00
CA LEU A 252 -21.93 -0.55 0.00
C LEU A 252 -21.93 0.85 0.66
N TYR A 253 -22.64 1.01 1.78
CA TYR A 253 -22.64 2.24 2.56
C TYR A 253 -21.24 2.53 3.13
N ARG A 254 -20.56 1.53 3.67
CA ARG A 254 -19.19 1.70 4.20
C ARG A 254 -18.16 1.94 3.09
N ARG A 255 -18.36 1.39 1.89
CA ARG A 255 -17.55 1.72 0.71
C ARG A 255 -17.63 3.21 0.34
N GLY A 256 -18.71 3.89 0.68
CA GLY A 256 -18.80 5.36 0.59
C GLY A 256 -17.73 6.06 1.42
N ARG A 257 -17.42 5.58 2.63
CA ARG A 257 -16.33 6.13 3.48
C ARG A 257 -14.95 5.90 2.86
N TYR A 258 -14.75 4.72 2.26
CA TYR A 258 -13.53 4.43 1.50
C TYR A 258 -13.34 5.41 0.33
N ALA A 259 -14.40 5.62 -0.46
CA ALA A 259 -14.38 6.56 -1.57
C ALA A 259 -14.14 8.02 -1.10
N GLU A 260 -14.76 8.45 0.00
CA GLU A 260 -14.52 9.78 0.60
C GLU A 260 -13.03 9.99 0.93
N PHE A 261 -12.38 9.01 1.58
CA PHE A 261 -10.96 9.11 1.89
C PHE A 261 -10.13 9.26 0.61
N ASN A 262 -10.30 8.36 -0.34
CA ASN A 262 -9.47 8.33 -1.55
C ASN A 262 -9.65 9.58 -2.42
N LEU A 263 -10.87 10.08 -2.56
CA LEU A 263 -11.14 11.24 -3.43
C LEU A 263 -10.83 12.59 -2.75
N ALA A 264 -11.02 12.70 -1.42
CA ALA A 264 -10.91 13.98 -0.74
C ALA A 264 -9.60 14.15 0.05
N ILE A 265 -8.99 13.07 0.52
CA ILE A 265 -7.88 13.12 1.50
C ILE A 265 -6.60 12.50 0.94
N ASP A 266 -6.70 11.36 0.22
CA ASP A 266 -5.53 10.57 -0.16
C ASP A 266 -4.54 11.32 -1.06
N ARG A 267 -3.29 11.43 -0.58
CA ARG A 267 -2.21 12.07 -1.34
C ARG A 267 -1.81 11.27 -2.58
N GLY A 268 -1.95 9.93 -2.54
CA GLY A 268 -1.65 9.07 -3.67
C GLY A 268 -2.60 9.30 -4.85
N THR A 269 -3.89 9.41 -4.59
CA THR A 269 -4.90 9.77 -5.60
C THR A 269 -4.64 11.16 -6.16
N ARG A 270 -4.38 12.16 -5.29
CA ARG A 270 -4.04 13.52 -5.69
C ARG A 270 -2.78 13.57 -6.57
N TYR A 271 -1.72 12.84 -6.18
CA TYR A 271 -0.51 12.69 -6.98
C TYR A 271 -0.84 12.08 -8.37
N GLY A 272 -1.62 11.00 -8.42
CA GLY A 272 -2.05 10.37 -9.67
C GLY A 272 -2.75 11.34 -10.62
N LEU A 273 -3.68 12.15 -10.09
CA LEU A 273 -4.41 13.15 -10.85
C LEU A 273 -3.50 14.30 -11.36
N GLN A 274 -2.51 14.72 -10.56
CA GLN A 274 -1.58 15.80 -10.90
C GLN A 274 -0.45 15.35 -11.85
N SER A 275 -0.08 14.09 -11.84
CA SER A 275 1.03 13.55 -12.64
C SER A 275 0.67 13.21 -14.09
N GLY A 276 -0.57 13.49 -14.52
CA GLY A 276 -1.03 13.21 -15.88
C GLY A 276 -1.17 11.71 -16.20
N ARG A 277 -1.31 10.87 -15.15
CA ARG A 277 -1.57 9.45 -15.32
C ARG A 277 -2.94 9.20 -15.93
N ARG A 278 -3.09 8.06 -16.61
CA ARG A 278 -4.37 7.61 -17.14
C ARG A 278 -5.41 7.54 -16.00
N ILE A 279 -6.51 8.26 -16.16
CA ILE A 279 -7.51 8.44 -15.10
C ILE A 279 -8.15 7.12 -14.66
N GLU A 280 -8.37 6.20 -15.59
CA GLU A 280 -8.91 4.86 -15.30
C GLU A 280 -7.99 4.08 -14.36
N SER A 281 -6.66 4.20 -14.52
CA SER A 281 -5.69 3.57 -13.61
C SER A 281 -5.70 4.22 -12.23
N VAL A 282 -5.87 5.55 -12.14
CA VAL A 282 -5.97 6.25 -10.86
C VAL A 282 -7.24 5.84 -10.12
N LEU A 283 -8.38 5.76 -10.83
CA LEU A 283 -9.68 5.43 -10.25
C LEU A 283 -9.95 3.92 -10.14
N ALA A 284 -9.06 3.05 -10.62
CA ALA A 284 -9.18 1.61 -10.44
C ALA A 284 -9.18 1.18 -8.96
N SER A 285 -8.69 2.05 -8.06
CA SER A 285 -8.76 1.85 -6.61
C SER A 285 -10.15 2.02 -6.01
N MET A 286 -11.10 2.58 -6.75
CA MET A 286 -12.47 2.77 -6.27
C MET A 286 -13.25 1.46 -6.25
N PRO A 287 -14.13 1.25 -5.25
CA PRO A 287 -15.07 0.13 -5.31
C PRO A 287 -16.01 0.28 -6.50
N PRO A 288 -16.45 -0.83 -7.13
CA PRO A 288 -17.36 -0.75 -8.30
C PRO A 288 -18.69 -0.11 -7.96
N GLN A 289 -19.13 -0.22 -6.70
CA GLN A 289 -20.36 0.38 -6.17
C GLN A 289 -20.10 0.91 -4.76
N ALA A 290 -20.67 2.08 -4.48
CA ALA A 290 -20.73 2.68 -3.17
C ALA A 290 -22.03 3.48 -3.03
N ILE A 291 -22.57 3.59 -1.83
CA ILE A 291 -23.77 4.37 -1.58
C ILE A 291 -23.59 5.32 -0.39
N TRP A 292 -24.34 6.40 -0.42
CA TRP A 292 -24.47 7.35 0.68
C TRP A 292 -25.92 7.43 1.13
N LYS A 293 -26.13 7.37 2.47
CA LYS A 293 -27.44 7.54 3.08
C LYS A 293 -27.45 8.81 3.89
N TYR A 294 -28.49 9.65 3.73
CA TYR A 294 -28.61 10.87 4.49
C TYR A 294 -28.99 10.56 5.94
N ASN A 295 -28.18 11.03 6.89
CA ASN A 295 -28.40 10.93 8.35
C ASN A 295 -28.72 9.49 8.85
N TRP A 296 -28.16 8.45 8.19
CA TRP A 296 -28.32 7.07 8.62
C TRP A 296 -27.49 6.79 9.87
N GLN A 297 -28.10 6.10 10.83
CA GLN A 297 -27.44 5.59 12.03
C GLN A 297 -27.70 4.08 12.14
N PRO A 298 -26.74 3.28 12.62
CA PRO A 298 -27.00 1.88 12.91
C PRO A 298 -27.95 1.71 14.10
N GLU A 299 -28.63 0.58 14.16
CA GLU A 299 -29.38 0.20 15.36
C GLU A 299 -28.42 0.00 16.53
N ALA A 300 -28.83 0.39 17.74
CA ALA A 300 -28.02 0.19 18.95
C ALA A 300 -27.74 -1.30 19.14
N ASP A 301 -26.54 -1.63 19.62
CA ASP A 301 -26.05 -2.99 19.88
C ASP A 301 -26.01 -3.89 18.62
N SER A 302 -26.16 -3.32 17.43
CA SER A 302 -26.03 -4.06 16.17
C SER A 302 -24.56 -4.30 15.80
N PRO A 303 -24.24 -5.29 14.95
CA PRO A 303 -22.90 -5.46 14.40
C PRO A 303 -22.39 -4.22 13.64
N GLU A 304 -23.30 -3.48 13.01
CA GLU A 304 -23.03 -2.23 12.31
C GLU A 304 -22.61 -1.10 13.27
N ALA A 305 -23.25 -1.02 14.44
CA ALA A 305 -22.85 -0.08 15.52
C ALA A 305 -21.47 -0.48 16.08
N ALA A 306 -21.27 -1.75 16.35
CA ALA A 306 -20.00 -2.27 16.88
C ALA A 306 -18.79 -1.92 16.01
N LEU A 307 -18.95 -1.86 14.69
CA LEU A 307 -17.86 -1.43 13.79
C LEU A 307 -17.33 -0.05 14.18
N THR A 308 -18.21 0.96 14.29
CA THR A 308 -17.81 2.34 14.59
C THR A 308 -17.43 2.55 16.05
N GLU A 309 -18.08 1.84 16.96
CA GLU A 309 -17.83 1.97 18.39
C GLU A 309 -16.53 1.36 18.85
N HIS A 310 -16.14 0.21 18.23
CA HIS A 310 -15.05 -0.62 18.74
C HIS A 310 -13.90 -0.82 17.76
N PHE A 311 -14.07 -0.64 16.44
CA PHE A 311 -13.04 -1.00 15.47
C PHE A 311 -12.45 0.19 14.69
N LEU A 312 -13.19 1.26 14.50
CA LEU A 312 -12.74 2.41 13.72
C LEU A 312 -12.11 3.52 14.59
N LYS A 313 -11.36 3.10 15.60
CA LYS A 313 -10.57 3.97 16.47
C LYS A 313 -9.17 3.39 16.65
N PRO A 314 -8.15 4.25 16.75
CA PRO A 314 -6.80 3.79 17.07
C PRO A 314 -6.79 2.99 18.38
N GLN A 315 -6.25 1.79 18.36
CA GLN A 315 -6.09 0.96 19.55
C GLN A 315 -4.96 -0.06 19.36
N ASP A 316 -4.48 -0.60 20.47
CA ASP A 316 -3.54 -1.71 20.46
C ASP A 316 -4.29 -3.03 20.22
N TRP A 317 -4.04 -3.67 19.07
CA TRP A 317 -4.66 -4.93 18.70
C TRP A 317 -3.94 -6.16 19.25
N LEU A 318 -2.70 -5.98 19.69
CA LEU A 318 -1.83 -7.09 20.10
C LEU A 318 -1.69 -7.24 21.62
N GLY A 319 -2.23 -6.28 22.39
CA GLY A 319 -2.37 -6.34 23.85
C GLY A 319 -1.15 -5.92 24.60
#